data_7502698e4cc63d1ca2ed160b6a375d6a
#
_entry.id   7502698e4cc63d1ca2ed160b6a375d6a
#
_cell.length_a   1.000
_cell.length_b   1.000
_cell.length_c   1.000
_cell.angle_alpha   90.00
_cell.angle_beta   90.00
_cell.angle_gamma   90.00
#
_symmetry.space_group_name_H-M   'P 1'
#
loop_
_entity.id
_entity.type
_entity.pdbx_description
1 polymer ?
#
loop_
_entity_poly.entity_id
_entity_poly.type
_entity_poly.pdbx_seq_one_letter_code
_entity_poly.pdbx_strand_id
1 'polypeptide(L)'
;LIPDKVGHRLGTVGPGFANAHSHLFHRALRGRTHAEGGDFWRWREEMCAVAGTLDPRLYRSLARAVFGEMLSAGYTAVGEFHYVHHRPGGAPYREPEHAMERTVADAAQDAGIRLTLLDTLYLGGGLGRGLEPEQLRFGDGSAAAWLDRWHRLRSDLAGHRDVLLGAAIHSVPAVPEREISALVAGLPADVPLHIHLSEQPRENEECLAATGLTPTELLARAGALSRRLSVVHATHLSDSDHDLLGGAGVAVVMCPSTEADLGDGIGPARALAALGASVTIGSDQNAVIDPLLELRGLEAGERLARHRRGVFSPAELWRAGTVDGYRALGWRGGISVGAVCDLVELDEESMRTLRAPAEALPLVATAADIRTTIVGGRLVDTTGTTGLLAAALDALDEARERTDEPKAQISGRPLR
;
A
#
# COMPACT_ATOMS: atom_id res chain seq x y z
N LEU A 1 13.18 -24.23 -6.70
CA LEU A 1 14.50 -24.69 -7.11
C LEU A 1 15.28 -23.50 -7.64
N ILE A 2 16.27 -23.04 -6.89
CA ILE A 2 17.22 -22.03 -7.36
C ILE A 2 18.00 -22.67 -8.50
N PRO A 3 18.07 -22.03 -9.69
CA PRO A 3 18.84 -22.61 -10.79
C PRO A 3 20.30 -22.83 -10.38
N ASP A 4 20.91 -23.94 -10.79
CA ASP A 4 22.30 -24.34 -10.48
C ASP A 4 23.40 -23.32 -10.84
N LYS A 5 23.03 -22.17 -11.40
CA LYS A 5 23.94 -21.09 -11.79
C LYS A 5 24.13 -20.00 -10.72
N VAL A 6 23.41 -20.04 -9.62
CA VAL A 6 23.62 -19.13 -8.49
C VAL A 6 24.56 -19.82 -7.52
N GLY A 7 25.85 -19.60 -7.67
CA GLY A 7 26.90 -20.18 -6.84
C GLY A 7 26.94 -19.65 -5.39
N HIS A 8 25.79 -19.27 -4.82
CA HIS A 8 25.62 -18.81 -3.46
C HIS A 8 25.02 -19.92 -2.60
N ARG A 9 25.71 -20.28 -1.53
CA ARG A 9 25.11 -21.01 -0.41
C ARG A 9 24.33 -20.00 0.41
N LEU A 10 23.03 -20.21 0.52
CA LEU A 10 22.15 -19.45 1.40
C LEU A 10 22.14 -20.12 2.79
N GLY A 11 22.03 -19.30 3.83
CA GLY A 11 21.78 -19.73 5.21
C GLY A 11 20.30 -20.06 5.43
N THR A 12 19.69 -19.52 6.48
CA THR A 12 18.27 -19.69 6.76
C THR A 12 17.44 -18.86 5.81
N VAL A 13 16.60 -19.55 5.04
CA VAL A 13 15.78 -18.95 3.98
C VAL A 13 14.29 -19.06 4.34
N GLY A 14 13.59 -17.92 4.29
CA GLY A 14 12.14 -17.83 4.37
C GLY A 14 11.51 -17.44 3.04
N PRO A 15 10.17 -17.54 2.90
CA PRO A 15 9.47 -16.90 1.80
C PRO A 15 9.72 -15.40 1.83
N GLY A 16 9.75 -14.75 0.67
CA GLY A 16 9.79 -13.30 0.56
C GLY A 16 8.58 -12.65 1.23
N PHE A 17 8.77 -11.48 1.82
CA PHE A 17 7.67 -10.74 2.43
C PHE A 17 6.82 -10.03 1.38
N ALA A 18 5.51 -9.93 1.65
CA ALA A 18 4.57 -9.17 0.86
C ALA A 18 4.13 -7.92 1.63
N ASN A 19 4.30 -6.76 1.01
CA ASN A 19 3.73 -5.50 1.44
C ASN A 19 2.34 -5.35 0.82
N ALA A 20 1.28 -5.70 1.55
CA ALA A 20 -0.05 -5.77 0.96
C ALA A 20 -0.71 -4.38 0.75
N HIS A 21 -0.11 -3.31 1.27
CA HIS A 21 -0.60 -1.94 1.12
C HIS A 21 0.51 -0.92 1.26
N SER A 22 0.63 -0.03 0.27
CA SER A 22 1.65 1.01 0.21
C SER A 22 1.16 2.20 -0.60
N HIS A 23 1.60 3.39 -0.20
CA HIS A 23 1.57 4.63 -0.99
C HIS A 23 2.99 5.13 -1.19
N LEU A 24 3.60 4.85 -2.34
CA LEU A 24 5.00 5.16 -2.62
C LEU A 24 5.37 6.61 -2.33
N PHE A 25 4.53 7.55 -2.74
CA PHE A 25 4.87 8.97 -2.61
C PHE A 25 4.79 9.49 -1.17
N HIS A 26 4.07 8.80 -0.27
CA HIS A 26 4.05 9.14 1.15
C HIS A 26 5.43 8.97 1.81
N ARG A 27 6.33 8.16 1.21
CA ARG A 27 7.71 8.05 1.68
C ARG A 27 8.41 9.42 1.80
N ALA A 28 8.05 10.38 0.94
CA ALA A 28 8.58 11.75 0.98
C ALA A 28 8.11 12.55 2.21
N LEU A 29 7.08 12.08 2.93
CA LEU A 29 6.54 12.73 4.14
C LEU A 29 7.24 12.28 5.43
N ARG A 30 8.05 11.21 5.39
CA ARG A 30 8.67 10.61 6.58
C ARG A 30 9.44 11.64 7.40
N GLY A 31 9.03 11.81 8.68
CA GLY A 31 9.63 12.75 9.62
C GLY A 31 9.34 14.23 9.37
N ARG A 32 8.48 14.57 8.40
CA ARG A 32 8.18 15.96 8.01
C ARG A 32 6.84 16.48 8.51
N THR A 33 5.99 15.61 9.04
CA THR A 33 4.60 15.93 9.42
C THR A 33 4.35 16.05 10.94
N HIS A 34 5.37 15.81 11.77
CA HIS A 34 5.25 15.74 13.23
C HIS A 34 5.51 17.07 13.95
N ALA A 35 5.95 18.11 13.24
CA ALA A 35 6.27 19.39 13.89
C ALA A 35 5.01 20.04 14.51
N GLU A 36 5.16 20.66 15.69
CA GLU A 36 4.09 21.39 16.39
C GLU A 36 2.87 20.52 16.78
N GLY A 37 3.08 19.22 17.02
CA GLY A 37 2.01 18.29 17.37
C GLY A 37 1.13 17.91 16.19
N GLY A 38 1.73 17.77 15.00
CA GLY A 38 1.08 17.53 13.71
C GLY A 38 -0.12 16.60 13.79
N ASP A 39 -1.26 17.09 13.29
CA ASP A 39 -2.49 16.34 13.22
C ASP A 39 -2.70 15.74 11.80
N PHE A 40 -3.74 14.93 11.66
CA PHE A 40 -4.14 14.34 10.39
C PHE A 40 -4.34 15.39 9.27
N TRP A 41 -4.81 16.60 9.58
CA TRP A 41 -5.07 17.64 8.59
C TRP A 41 -3.79 18.19 8.01
N ARG A 42 -2.78 18.44 8.86
CA ARG A 42 -1.46 18.86 8.41
C ARG A 42 -0.77 17.79 7.56
N TRP A 43 -0.87 16.54 8.01
CA TRP A 43 -0.39 15.41 7.21
C TRP A 43 -1.03 15.38 5.82
N ARG A 44 -2.37 15.57 5.75
CA ARG A 44 -3.12 15.60 4.49
C ARG A 44 -2.71 16.77 3.58
N GLU A 45 -2.50 17.97 4.13
CA GLU A 45 -2.02 19.12 3.38
C GLU A 45 -0.65 18.85 2.74
N GLU A 46 0.30 18.34 3.50
CA GLU A 46 1.63 17.95 3.00
C GLU A 46 1.55 16.84 1.95
N MET A 47 0.69 15.85 2.16
CA MET A 47 0.43 14.78 1.21
C MET A 47 -0.09 15.34 -0.13
N CYS A 48 -1.06 16.24 -0.10
CA CYS A 48 -1.59 16.89 -1.31
C CYS A 48 -0.52 17.75 -1.99
N ALA A 49 0.32 18.45 -1.24
CA ALA A 49 1.41 19.25 -1.78
C ALA A 49 2.46 18.37 -2.50
N VAL A 50 2.87 17.26 -1.88
CA VAL A 50 3.75 16.27 -2.53
C VAL A 50 3.09 15.71 -3.78
N ALA A 51 1.85 15.23 -3.67
CA ALA A 51 1.12 14.71 -4.82
C ALA A 51 1.03 15.75 -5.94
N GLY A 52 0.74 17.02 -5.62
CA GLY A 52 0.66 18.14 -6.58
C GLY A 52 1.93 18.39 -7.38
N THR A 53 3.09 18.09 -6.80
CA THR A 53 4.41 18.31 -7.40
C THR A 53 4.82 17.18 -8.35
N LEU A 54 4.29 15.97 -8.16
CA LEU A 54 4.72 14.79 -8.93
C LEU A 54 4.37 14.90 -10.41
N ASP A 55 5.38 14.72 -11.25
CA ASP A 55 5.27 14.36 -12.66
C ASP A 55 5.76 12.92 -12.88
N PRO A 56 5.60 12.32 -14.07
CA PRO A 56 6.05 10.95 -14.32
C PRO A 56 7.55 10.74 -14.06
N ARG A 57 8.40 11.74 -14.29
CA ARG A 57 9.84 11.65 -14.09
C ARG A 57 10.20 11.62 -12.60
N LEU A 58 9.66 12.55 -11.83
CA LEU A 58 9.88 12.61 -10.37
C LEU A 58 9.31 11.37 -9.70
N TYR A 59 8.11 10.93 -10.11
CA TYR A 59 7.47 9.75 -9.54
C TYR A 59 8.27 8.48 -9.84
N ARG A 60 8.81 8.30 -11.07
CA ARG A 60 9.66 7.16 -11.39
C ARG A 60 10.90 7.09 -10.50
N SER A 61 11.57 8.24 -10.29
CA SER A 61 12.77 8.30 -9.46
C SER A 61 12.46 7.92 -8.02
N LEU A 62 11.37 8.47 -7.46
CA LEU A 62 10.94 8.16 -6.09
C LEU A 62 10.48 6.70 -5.97
N ALA A 63 9.62 6.23 -6.87
CA ALA A 63 9.10 4.86 -6.86
C ALA A 63 10.23 3.82 -6.93
N ARG A 64 11.20 4.01 -7.85
CA ARG A 64 12.36 3.11 -7.96
C ARG A 64 13.16 3.05 -6.66
N ALA A 65 13.40 4.20 -6.02
CA ALA A 65 14.13 4.26 -4.76
C ALA A 65 13.39 3.59 -3.62
N VAL A 66 12.08 3.81 -3.50
CA VAL A 66 11.24 3.20 -2.46
C VAL A 66 11.12 1.68 -2.67
N PHE A 67 10.95 1.21 -3.90
CA PHE A 67 10.99 -0.21 -4.20
C PHE A 67 12.35 -0.84 -3.85
N GLY A 68 13.46 -0.14 -4.08
CA GLY A 68 14.78 -0.57 -3.63
C GLY A 68 14.88 -0.66 -2.10
N GLU A 69 14.30 0.30 -1.37
CA GLU A 69 14.22 0.27 0.11
C GLU A 69 13.39 -0.93 0.58
N MET A 70 12.23 -1.21 -0.05
CA MET A 70 11.40 -2.38 0.23
C MET A 70 12.16 -3.69 0.01
N LEU A 71 12.86 -3.81 -1.12
CA LEU A 71 13.68 -4.99 -1.43
C LEU A 71 14.82 -5.19 -0.43
N SER A 72 15.47 -4.12 0.02
CA SER A 72 16.53 -4.19 1.04
C SER A 72 15.99 -4.64 2.40
N ALA A 73 14.71 -4.36 2.67
CA ALA A 73 14.00 -4.78 3.87
C ALA A 73 13.38 -6.19 3.77
N GLY A 74 13.49 -6.84 2.60
CA GLY A 74 12.98 -8.19 2.37
C GLY A 74 11.56 -8.27 1.79
N TYR A 75 10.93 -7.16 1.49
CA TYR A 75 9.69 -7.18 0.69
C TYR A 75 10.02 -7.55 -0.75
N THR A 76 9.36 -8.57 -1.27
CA THR A 76 9.56 -9.09 -2.62
C THR A 76 8.34 -8.85 -3.51
N ALA A 77 7.20 -8.54 -2.89
CA ALA A 77 5.97 -8.16 -3.56
C ALA A 77 5.34 -6.97 -2.84
N VAL A 78 4.68 -6.08 -3.59
CA VAL A 78 3.99 -4.90 -3.06
C VAL A 78 2.66 -4.67 -3.76
N GLY A 79 1.65 -4.28 -2.99
CA GLY A 79 0.41 -3.68 -3.45
C GLY A 79 0.50 -2.17 -3.33
N GLU A 80 0.69 -1.50 -4.43
CA GLU A 80 0.74 -0.04 -4.47
C GLU A 80 -0.65 0.53 -4.70
N PHE A 81 -1.20 1.18 -3.69
CA PHE A 81 -2.51 1.82 -3.72
C PHE A 81 -2.41 3.17 -4.44
N HIS A 82 -2.54 3.12 -5.75
CA HIS A 82 -2.21 4.21 -6.66
C HIS A 82 -3.44 5.04 -7.03
N TYR A 83 -3.41 6.35 -6.72
CA TYR A 83 -4.47 7.30 -7.06
C TYR A 83 -3.99 8.61 -7.72
N VAL A 84 -2.73 8.72 -8.07
CA VAL A 84 -2.19 9.90 -8.77
C VAL A 84 -2.23 9.66 -10.28
N HIS A 85 -3.41 9.81 -10.90
CA HIS A 85 -3.66 9.41 -12.29
C HIS A 85 -3.37 10.52 -13.29
N HIS A 86 -3.75 11.75 -12.97
CA HIS A 86 -3.83 12.86 -13.91
C HIS A 86 -2.80 13.96 -13.63
N ARG A 87 -2.73 14.94 -14.52
CA ARG A 87 -1.98 16.16 -14.28
C ARG A 87 -2.60 16.96 -13.12
N PRO A 88 -1.85 17.83 -12.45
CA PRO A 88 -2.46 18.81 -11.56
C PRO A 88 -3.63 19.52 -12.25
N GLY A 89 -4.77 19.63 -11.53
CA GLY A 89 -6.01 20.15 -12.12
C GLY A 89 -6.87 19.11 -12.85
N GLY A 90 -6.50 17.82 -12.86
CA GLY A 90 -7.33 16.72 -13.33
C GLY A 90 -7.28 16.43 -14.83
N ALA A 91 -6.48 17.14 -15.60
CA ALA A 91 -6.36 16.86 -17.03
C ALA A 91 -5.59 15.54 -17.26
N PRO A 92 -6.13 14.60 -18.08
CA PRO A 92 -5.48 13.32 -18.32
C PRO A 92 -4.16 13.48 -19.08
N TYR A 93 -3.21 12.57 -18.84
CA TYR A 93 -2.07 12.37 -19.72
C TYR A 93 -2.56 11.73 -21.03
N ARG A 94 -2.04 12.17 -22.16
CA ARG A 94 -2.43 11.66 -23.49
C ARG A 94 -1.31 10.96 -24.23
N GLU A 95 -0.07 11.43 -24.04
CA GLU A 95 1.12 10.90 -24.71
C GLU A 95 2.30 10.85 -23.72
N PRO A 96 2.59 9.65 -23.14
CA PRO A 96 1.76 8.45 -23.22
C PRO A 96 0.49 8.57 -22.35
N GLU A 97 -0.55 7.87 -22.74
CA GLU A 97 -1.71 7.61 -21.87
C GLU A 97 -1.23 6.79 -20.67
N HIS A 98 -1.88 6.93 -19.51
CA HIS A 98 -1.53 6.23 -18.25
C HIS A 98 -0.07 6.49 -17.81
N ALA A 99 0.44 7.72 -18.02
CA ALA A 99 1.84 8.04 -17.79
C ALA A 99 2.30 7.80 -16.34
N MET A 100 1.41 8.02 -15.35
CA MET A 100 1.75 7.83 -13.94
C MET A 100 1.78 6.33 -13.58
N GLU A 101 0.77 5.58 -14.00
CA GLU A 101 0.65 4.13 -13.77
C GLU A 101 1.79 3.36 -14.44
N ARG A 102 2.08 3.68 -15.70
CA ARG A 102 3.21 3.07 -16.45
C ARG A 102 4.54 3.38 -15.77
N THR A 103 4.70 4.59 -15.27
CA THR A 103 5.90 5.01 -14.54
C THR A 103 6.13 4.16 -13.29
N VAL A 104 5.08 3.84 -12.53
CA VAL A 104 5.19 2.98 -11.35
C VAL A 104 5.51 1.54 -11.76
N ALA A 105 4.86 1.02 -12.81
CA ALA A 105 5.14 -0.32 -13.33
C ALA A 105 6.58 -0.47 -13.85
N ASP A 106 7.07 0.52 -14.60
CA ASP A 106 8.46 0.56 -15.07
C ASP A 106 9.46 0.63 -13.91
N ALA A 107 9.17 1.44 -12.89
CA ALA A 107 10.02 1.55 -11.70
C ALA A 107 10.10 0.24 -10.92
N ALA A 108 8.99 -0.50 -10.81
CA ALA A 108 8.96 -1.82 -10.18
C ALA A 108 9.79 -2.84 -10.97
N GLN A 109 9.69 -2.82 -12.29
CA GLN A 109 10.49 -3.68 -13.17
C GLN A 109 11.99 -3.36 -13.08
N ASP A 110 12.34 -2.05 -13.05
CA ASP A 110 13.74 -1.60 -12.91
C ASP A 110 14.33 -2.00 -11.55
N ALA A 111 13.54 -1.95 -10.49
CA ALA A 111 13.96 -2.36 -9.15
C ALA A 111 13.99 -3.89 -9.00
N GLY A 112 13.16 -4.60 -9.76
CA GLY A 112 13.02 -6.06 -9.70
C GLY A 112 12.08 -6.55 -8.61
N ILE A 113 11.14 -5.72 -8.13
CA ILE A 113 10.09 -6.09 -7.19
C ILE A 113 8.83 -6.54 -7.93
N ARG A 114 8.08 -7.46 -7.34
CA ARG A 114 6.77 -7.86 -7.86
C ARG A 114 5.70 -6.84 -7.44
N LEU A 115 4.95 -6.32 -8.41
CA LEU A 115 3.96 -5.26 -8.19
C LEU A 115 2.54 -5.75 -8.45
N THR A 116 1.62 -5.47 -7.54
CA THR A 116 0.20 -5.36 -7.84
C THR A 116 -0.17 -3.89 -7.79
N LEU A 117 -0.37 -3.30 -8.97
CA LEU A 117 -0.78 -1.90 -9.09
C LEU A 117 -2.28 -1.81 -8.80
N LEU A 118 -2.63 -1.34 -7.62
CA LEU A 118 -4.01 -1.15 -7.16
C LEU A 118 -4.51 0.19 -7.66
N ASP A 119 -4.96 0.22 -8.91
CA ASP A 119 -5.49 1.43 -9.55
C ASP A 119 -6.79 1.83 -8.86
N THR A 120 -6.88 3.07 -8.37
CA THR A 120 -7.85 3.46 -7.36
C THR A 120 -8.96 4.34 -7.91
N LEU A 121 -10.21 3.95 -7.70
CA LEU A 121 -11.37 4.82 -7.90
C LEU A 121 -11.48 5.83 -6.75
N TYR A 122 -11.42 7.13 -7.08
CA TYR A 122 -11.49 8.25 -6.13
C TYR A 122 -12.39 9.35 -6.67
N LEU A 123 -13.56 9.59 -6.07
CA LEU A 123 -14.60 10.45 -6.64
C LEU A 123 -14.99 11.65 -5.77
N GLY A 124 -14.61 11.67 -4.50
CA GLY A 124 -15.01 12.71 -3.58
C GLY A 124 -14.05 12.98 -2.45
N GLY A 125 -14.03 14.19 -1.94
CA GLY A 125 -13.23 14.61 -0.78
C GLY A 125 -13.84 14.25 0.57
N GLY A 126 -14.93 13.47 0.59
CA GLY A 126 -15.69 13.02 1.75
C GLY A 126 -17.15 12.74 1.38
N LEU A 127 -17.93 12.22 2.32
CA LEU A 127 -19.35 11.89 2.08
C LEU A 127 -20.13 13.09 1.54
N GLY A 128 -20.71 12.92 0.34
CA GLY A 128 -21.50 13.95 -0.33
C GLY A 128 -20.70 15.18 -0.79
N ARG A 129 -19.37 15.17 -0.71
CA ARG A 129 -18.50 16.28 -1.12
C ARG A 129 -17.72 15.91 -2.38
N GLY A 130 -17.64 16.85 -3.33
CA GLY A 130 -16.79 16.70 -4.51
C GLY A 130 -15.30 16.71 -4.17
N LEU A 131 -14.46 16.49 -5.20
CA LEU A 131 -13.02 16.62 -5.08
C LEU A 131 -12.64 18.10 -4.89
N GLU A 132 -11.74 18.36 -3.95
CA GLU A 132 -11.08 19.65 -3.82
C GLU A 132 -10.10 19.87 -5.00
N PRO A 133 -9.70 21.13 -5.30
CA PRO A 133 -8.81 21.42 -6.43
C PRO A 133 -7.54 20.57 -6.48
N GLU A 134 -6.93 20.30 -5.32
CA GLU A 134 -5.71 19.50 -5.17
C GLU A 134 -5.96 18.01 -5.45
N GLN A 135 -7.20 17.56 -5.28
CA GLN A 135 -7.62 16.18 -5.46
C GLN A 135 -8.09 15.86 -6.89
N LEU A 136 -8.30 16.87 -7.75
CA LEU A 136 -8.81 16.66 -9.12
C LEU A 136 -7.97 15.67 -9.93
N ARG A 137 -6.66 15.59 -9.64
CA ARG A 137 -5.76 14.66 -10.30
C ARG A 137 -5.95 13.19 -9.90
N PHE A 138 -6.79 12.91 -8.88
CA PHE A 138 -7.04 11.56 -8.38
C PHE A 138 -8.27 10.92 -9.02
N GLY A 139 -9.16 11.70 -9.62
CA GLY A 139 -10.47 11.23 -10.00
C GLY A 139 -10.77 11.22 -11.48
N ASP A 140 -11.53 10.21 -11.90
CA ASP A 140 -12.03 10.03 -13.28
C ASP A 140 -13.48 10.52 -13.44
N GLY A 141 -14.09 11.08 -12.38
CA GLY A 141 -15.47 11.62 -12.39
C GLY A 141 -16.58 10.58 -12.21
N SER A 142 -16.39 9.31 -12.56
CA SER A 142 -17.35 8.22 -12.33
C SER A 142 -16.67 6.85 -12.38
N ALA A 143 -17.33 5.83 -11.82
CA ALA A 143 -16.87 4.44 -11.94
C ALA A 143 -16.84 3.96 -13.41
N ALA A 144 -17.76 4.40 -14.25
CA ALA A 144 -17.77 4.04 -15.67
C ALA A 144 -16.53 4.59 -16.40
N ALA A 145 -16.19 5.87 -16.21
CA ALA A 145 -15.00 6.46 -16.82
C ALA A 145 -13.71 5.80 -16.29
N TRP A 146 -13.65 5.53 -14.99
CA TRP A 146 -12.55 4.79 -14.39
C TRP A 146 -12.41 3.37 -14.97
N LEU A 147 -13.51 2.62 -15.09
CA LEU A 147 -13.50 1.27 -15.70
C LEU A 147 -12.97 1.30 -17.14
N ASP A 148 -13.42 2.27 -17.94
CA ASP A 148 -12.92 2.44 -19.31
C ASP A 148 -11.40 2.70 -19.33
N ARG A 149 -10.89 3.55 -18.43
CA ARG A 149 -9.46 3.80 -18.28
C ARG A 149 -8.72 2.54 -17.78
N TRP A 150 -9.25 1.86 -16.76
CA TRP A 150 -8.68 0.65 -16.18
C TRP A 150 -8.53 -0.49 -17.23
N HIS A 151 -9.54 -0.68 -18.09
CA HIS A 151 -9.48 -1.71 -19.14
C HIS A 151 -8.40 -1.40 -20.20
N ARG A 152 -8.18 -0.12 -20.54
CA ARG A 152 -7.09 0.29 -21.42
C ARG A 152 -5.73 0.10 -20.74
N LEU A 153 -5.60 0.51 -19.49
CA LEU A 153 -4.39 0.32 -18.69
C LEU A 153 -4.02 -1.16 -18.58
N ARG A 154 -4.99 -2.05 -18.40
CA ARG A 154 -4.75 -3.50 -18.35
C ARG A 154 -4.08 -4.01 -19.64
N SER A 155 -4.47 -3.48 -20.77
CA SER A 155 -3.87 -3.82 -22.05
C SER A 155 -2.44 -3.27 -22.18
N ASP A 156 -2.20 -2.07 -21.69
CA ASP A 156 -0.89 -1.41 -21.72
C ASP A 156 0.14 -2.13 -20.84
N LEU A 157 -0.31 -2.68 -19.71
CA LEU A 157 0.57 -3.38 -18.76
C LEU A 157 0.78 -4.88 -19.09
N ALA A 158 0.13 -5.43 -20.10
CA ALA A 158 0.20 -6.85 -20.43
C ALA A 158 1.62 -7.36 -20.74
N GLY A 159 2.57 -6.48 -21.08
CA GLY A 159 3.98 -6.80 -21.33
C GLY A 159 4.86 -6.91 -20.09
N HIS A 160 4.39 -6.47 -18.93
CA HIS A 160 5.16 -6.47 -17.68
C HIS A 160 4.99 -7.80 -16.95
N ARG A 161 6.05 -8.61 -16.86
CA ARG A 161 5.97 -10.00 -16.35
C ARG A 161 5.63 -10.11 -14.85
N ASP A 162 6.14 -9.17 -14.06
CA ASP A 162 6.04 -9.19 -12.61
C ASP A 162 5.11 -8.06 -12.09
N VAL A 163 4.17 -7.62 -12.96
CA VAL A 163 3.15 -6.62 -12.66
C VAL A 163 1.76 -7.20 -12.89
N LEU A 164 0.91 -7.12 -11.89
CA LEU A 164 -0.54 -7.34 -12.00
C LEU A 164 -1.27 -6.00 -11.86
N LEU A 165 -2.32 -5.82 -12.62
CA LEU A 165 -3.25 -4.72 -12.40
C LEU A 165 -4.37 -5.20 -11.48
N GLY A 166 -4.40 -4.64 -10.27
CA GLY A 166 -5.50 -4.74 -9.34
C GLY A 166 -6.42 -3.53 -9.42
N ALA A 167 -7.33 -3.42 -8.48
CA ALA A 167 -8.25 -2.32 -8.35
C ALA A 167 -8.36 -1.89 -6.88
N ALA A 168 -8.69 -0.63 -6.64
CA ALA A 168 -9.06 -0.18 -5.33
C ALA A 168 -10.24 0.81 -5.36
N ILE A 169 -11.02 0.79 -4.29
CA ILE A 169 -11.95 1.83 -3.91
C ILE A 169 -11.22 2.66 -2.86
N HIS A 170 -11.11 3.99 -3.03
CA HIS A 170 -10.35 4.76 -2.05
C HIS A 170 -10.87 4.52 -0.62
N SER A 171 -12.14 4.84 -0.40
CA SER A 171 -12.83 4.62 0.88
C SER A 171 -14.33 4.83 0.68
N VAL A 172 -15.17 4.45 1.64
CA VAL A 172 -16.61 4.69 1.60
C VAL A 172 -16.94 6.19 1.55
N PRO A 173 -16.27 7.07 2.30
CA PRO A 173 -16.50 8.51 2.17
C PRO A 173 -16.17 9.10 0.79
N ALA A 174 -15.22 8.52 0.08
CA ALA A 174 -14.73 9.03 -1.20
C ALA A 174 -15.47 8.47 -2.42
N VAL A 175 -16.21 7.36 -2.28
CA VAL A 175 -16.89 6.69 -3.39
C VAL A 175 -18.32 6.35 -3.02
N PRO A 176 -19.32 6.96 -3.67
CA PRO A 176 -20.74 6.68 -3.41
C PRO A 176 -21.08 5.20 -3.68
N GLU A 177 -22.02 4.65 -2.91
CA GLU A 177 -22.44 3.25 -2.97
C GLU A 177 -22.76 2.76 -4.40
N ARG A 178 -23.50 3.54 -5.17
CA ARG A 178 -23.84 3.20 -6.56
C ARG A 178 -22.60 3.03 -7.45
N GLU A 179 -21.57 3.83 -7.21
CA GLU A 179 -20.32 3.78 -7.95
C GLU A 179 -19.48 2.57 -7.49
N ILE A 180 -19.51 2.21 -6.20
CA ILE A 180 -18.93 0.95 -5.67
C ILE A 180 -19.58 -0.25 -6.36
N SER A 181 -20.94 -0.28 -6.41
CA SER A 181 -21.68 -1.37 -7.08
C SER A 181 -21.33 -1.47 -8.57
N ALA A 182 -21.21 -0.33 -9.26
CA ALA A 182 -20.83 -0.29 -10.67
C ALA A 182 -19.40 -0.81 -10.90
N LEU A 183 -18.44 -0.41 -10.06
CA LEU A 183 -17.07 -0.90 -10.11
C LEU A 183 -17.01 -2.41 -9.88
N VAL A 184 -17.67 -2.91 -8.84
CA VAL A 184 -17.68 -4.34 -8.50
C VAL A 184 -18.25 -5.19 -9.62
N ALA A 185 -19.34 -4.72 -10.27
CA ALA A 185 -19.97 -5.39 -11.40
C ALA A 185 -19.12 -5.34 -12.68
N GLY A 186 -18.35 -4.26 -12.89
CA GLY A 186 -17.54 -4.06 -14.10
C GLY A 186 -16.16 -4.73 -14.07
N LEU A 187 -15.67 -5.12 -12.88
CA LEU A 187 -14.36 -5.78 -12.75
C LEU A 187 -14.44 -7.30 -12.93
N PRO A 188 -13.45 -7.91 -13.60
CA PRO A 188 -13.31 -9.36 -13.60
C PRO A 188 -13.20 -9.93 -12.18
N ALA A 189 -13.77 -11.12 -11.96
CA ALA A 189 -13.90 -11.72 -10.62
C ALA A 189 -12.57 -12.11 -9.96
N ASP A 190 -11.51 -12.27 -10.75
CA ASP A 190 -10.17 -12.65 -10.32
C ASP A 190 -9.25 -11.45 -9.98
N VAL A 191 -9.72 -10.23 -10.21
CA VAL A 191 -8.95 -9.01 -9.93
C VAL A 191 -8.95 -8.74 -8.42
N PRO A 192 -7.78 -8.60 -7.77
CA PRO A 192 -7.69 -8.13 -6.38
C PRO A 192 -8.35 -6.77 -6.21
N LEU A 193 -9.14 -6.61 -5.16
CA LEU A 193 -9.84 -5.37 -4.84
C LEU A 193 -9.48 -4.92 -3.42
N HIS A 194 -9.04 -3.68 -3.25
CA HIS A 194 -8.65 -3.13 -1.97
C HIS A 194 -9.50 -1.90 -1.61
N ILE A 195 -9.58 -1.58 -0.32
CA ILE A 195 -10.28 -0.38 0.19
C ILE A 195 -9.73 0.00 1.57
N HIS A 196 -9.58 1.30 1.86
CA HIS A 196 -9.46 1.80 3.23
C HIS A 196 -10.82 1.72 3.91
N LEU A 197 -10.87 1.15 5.11
CA LEU A 197 -12.13 0.91 5.81
C LEU A 197 -12.01 1.24 7.30
N SER A 198 -12.88 2.14 7.76
CA SER A 198 -13.04 2.42 9.20
C SER A 198 -11.72 2.71 9.92
N GLU A 199 -10.83 3.46 9.26
CA GLU A 199 -9.52 3.85 9.79
C GLU A 199 -9.67 4.80 10.98
N GLN A 200 -10.56 5.80 10.85
CA GLN A 200 -10.83 6.81 11.86
C GLN A 200 -12.26 6.71 12.38
N PRO A 201 -12.52 6.95 13.69
CA PRO A 201 -13.87 6.95 14.24
C PRO A 201 -14.85 7.85 13.47
N ARG A 202 -14.37 8.99 13.00
CA ARG A 202 -15.14 9.97 12.25
C ARG A 202 -15.72 9.41 10.95
N GLU A 203 -15.01 8.50 10.28
CA GLU A 203 -15.53 7.82 9.08
C GLU A 203 -16.84 7.10 9.37
N ASN A 204 -16.86 6.33 10.47
CA ASN A 204 -18.04 5.59 10.89
C ASN A 204 -19.17 6.53 11.33
N GLU A 205 -18.87 7.58 12.10
CA GLU A 205 -19.83 8.56 12.56
C GLU A 205 -20.51 9.29 11.39
N GLU A 206 -19.74 9.80 10.42
CA GLU A 206 -20.24 10.49 9.24
C GLU A 206 -21.05 9.52 8.35
N CYS A 207 -20.59 8.28 8.16
CA CYS A 207 -21.30 7.28 7.36
C CYS A 207 -22.65 6.91 7.98
N LEU A 208 -22.65 6.63 9.29
CA LEU A 208 -23.87 6.29 10.02
C LEU A 208 -24.88 7.44 10.02
N ALA A 209 -24.42 8.68 10.23
CA ALA A 209 -25.27 9.86 10.21
C ALA A 209 -25.88 10.12 8.82
N ALA A 210 -25.14 9.87 7.75
CA ALA A 210 -25.59 10.13 6.39
C ALA A 210 -26.45 9.02 5.79
N THR A 211 -26.22 7.76 6.17
CA THR A 211 -26.79 6.58 5.49
C THR A 211 -27.61 5.67 6.41
N GLY A 212 -27.42 5.77 7.73
CA GLY A 212 -27.96 4.84 8.72
C GLY A 212 -27.24 3.50 8.76
N LEU A 213 -26.09 3.36 8.08
CA LEU A 213 -25.28 2.14 7.97
C LEU A 213 -23.84 2.42 8.36
N THR A 214 -23.14 1.37 8.84
CA THR A 214 -21.69 1.39 8.95
C THR A 214 -21.04 1.35 7.56
N PRO A 215 -19.76 1.76 7.42
CA PRO A 215 -19.03 1.59 6.16
C PRO A 215 -19.03 0.14 5.66
N THR A 216 -18.89 -0.84 6.54
CA THR A 216 -18.92 -2.27 6.22
C THR A 216 -20.30 -2.72 5.71
N GLU A 217 -21.38 -2.31 6.37
CA GLU A 217 -22.76 -2.61 5.93
C GLU A 217 -23.05 -2.01 4.55
N LEU A 218 -22.53 -0.80 4.27
CA LEU A 218 -22.63 -0.18 2.97
C LEU A 218 -21.90 -0.97 1.89
N LEU A 219 -20.69 -1.45 2.17
CA LEU A 219 -19.94 -2.34 1.27
C LEU A 219 -20.68 -3.66 1.02
N ALA A 220 -21.30 -4.24 2.07
CA ALA A 220 -22.11 -5.45 1.94
C ALA A 220 -23.29 -5.21 0.99
N ARG A 221 -24.01 -4.10 1.17
CA ARG A 221 -25.15 -3.69 0.32
C ARG A 221 -24.73 -3.41 -1.12
N ALA A 222 -23.55 -2.82 -1.32
CA ALA A 222 -22.98 -2.59 -2.63
C ALA A 222 -22.46 -3.86 -3.34
N GLY A 223 -22.45 -5.03 -2.65
CA GLY A 223 -21.98 -6.30 -3.19
C GLY A 223 -20.46 -6.42 -3.25
N ALA A 224 -19.72 -5.60 -2.49
CA ALA A 224 -18.25 -5.58 -2.52
C ALA A 224 -17.62 -6.67 -1.65
N LEU A 225 -18.32 -7.18 -0.61
CA LEU A 225 -17.76 -8.17 0.30
C LEU A 225 -17.56 -9.52 -0.39
N SER A 226 -16.33 -9.93 -0.49
CA SER A 226 -15.93 -11.22 -1.10
C SER A 226 -14.49 -11.55 -0.75
N ARG A 227 -14.05 -12.78 -1.06
CA ARG A 227 -12.68 -13.24 -0.82
C ARG A 227 -11.59 -12.49 -1.62
N ARG A 228 -11.96 -11.74 -2.66
CA ARG A 228 -11.02 -10.89 -3.42
C ARG A 228 -10.83 -9.51 -2.79
N LEU A 229 -11.68 -9.14 -1.82
CA LEU A 229 -11.58 -7.86 -1.13
C LEU A 229 -10.53 -7.93 -0.03
N SER A 230 -9.65 -6.94 -0.04
CA SER A 230 -8.76 -6.62 1.06
C SER A 230 -9.19 -5.29 1.68
N VAL A 231 -9.53 -5.30 2.96
CA VAL A 231 -9.85 -4.10 3.72
C VAL A 231 -8.60 -3.65 4.47
N VAL A 232 -8.21 -2.39 4.32
CA VAL A 232 -7.04 -1.82 4.98
C VAL A 232 -7.48 -1.15 6.27
N HIS A 233 -6.69 -1.30 7.33
CA HIS A 233 -6.92 -0.88 8.71
C HIS A 233 -8.04 -1.65 9.39
N ALA A 234 -9.30 -1.37 9.05
CA ALA A 234 -10.47 -1.96 9.70
C ALA A 234 -10.40 -1.81 11.24
N THR A 235 -10.00 -0.61 11.70
CA THR A 235 -9.64 -0.33 13.10
C THR A 235 -10.89 -0.19 13.98
N HIS A 236 -11.87 0.57 13.50
CA HIS A 236 -13.07 0.94 14.27
C HIS A 236 -14.30 0.22 13.76
N LEU A 237 -14.48 -1.03 14.16
CA LEU A 237 -15.56 -1.90 13.69
C LEU A 237 -16.58 -2.19 14.82
N SER A 238 -17.84 -2.34 14.45
CA SER A 238 -18.88 -2.91 15.32
C SER A 238 -18.82 -4.44 15.31
N ASP A 239 -19.53 -5.10 16.23
CA ASP A 239 -19.63 -6.57 16.26
C ASP A 239 -20.26 -7.12 14.97
N SER A 240 -21.27 -6.41 14.40
CA SER A 240 -21.88 -6.79 13.12
C SER A 240 -20.90 -6.66 11.94
N ASP A 241 -20.01 -5.68 11.97
CA ASP A 241 -18.96 -5.53 10.95
C ASP A 241 -17.97 -6.71 11.00
N HIS A 242 -17.60 -7.16 12.20
CA HIS A 242 -16.76 -8.34 12.37
C HIS A 242 -17.37 -9.57 11.70
N ASP A 243 -18.67 -9.83 11.94
CA ASP A 243 -19.38 -10.97 11.37
C ASP A 243 -19.47 -10.89 9.84
N LEU A 244 -19.74 -9.69 9.30
CA LEU A 244 -19.80 -9.46 7.86
C LEU A 244 -18.45 -9.70 7.17
N LEU A 245 -17.38 -9.11 7.69
CA LEU A 245 -16.04 -9.24 7.12
C LEU A 245 -15.49 -10.66 7.26
N GLY A 246 -15.64 -11.27 8.46
CA GLY A 246 -15.22 -12.64 8.71
C GLY A 246 -15.98 -13.63 7.84
N GLY A 247 -17.33 -13.51 7.77
CA GLY A 247 -18.19 -14.38 6.98
C GLY A 247 -17.91 -14.29 5.46
N ALA A 248 -17.51 -13.12 4.97
CA ALA A 248 -17.08 -12.95 3.57
C ALA A 248 -15.68 -13.51 3.28
N GLY A 249 -14.88 -13.78 4.33
CA GLY A 249 -13.51 -14.29 4.22
C GLY A 249 -12.57 -13.29 3.53
N VAL A 250 -12.74 -11.99 3.79
CA VAL A 250 -11.87 -10.93 3.26
C VAL A 250 -10.44 -11.06 3.76
N ALA A 251 -9.50 -10.39 3.11
CA ALA A 251 -8.21 -10.10 3.72
C ALA A 251 -8.28 -8.79 4.51
N VAL A 252 -7.64 -8.75 5.68
CA VAL A 252 -7.47 -7.54 6.49
C VAL A 252 -6.01 -7.17 6.46
N VAL A 253 -5.70 -5.98 5.97
CA VAL A 253 -4.34 -5.46 5.88
C VAL A 253 -4.11 -4.50 7.04
N MET A 254 -3.34 -4.94 8.02
CA MET A 254 -2.94 -4.10 9.15
C MET A 254 -1.67 -3.34 8.81
N CYS A 255 -1.59 -2.09 9.21
CA CYS A 255 -0.44 -1.21 8.98
C CYS A 255 0.05 -0.63 10.32
N PRO A 256 0.54 -1.47 11.25
CA PRO A 256 0.78 -1.09 12.63
C PRO A 256 1.67 0.14 12.84
N SER A 257 2.67 0.33 11.97
CA SER A 257 3.53 1.52 12.07
C SER A 257 2.80 2.81 11.68
N THR A 258 1.93 2.77 10.68
CA THR A 258 1.09 3.91 10.27
C THR A 258 0.00 4.18 11.31
N GLU A 259 -0.70 3.14 11.75
CA GLU A 259 -1.77 3.21 12.75
C GLU A 259 -1.25 3.82 14.08
N ALA A 260 0.00 3.51 14.43
CA ALA A 260 0.67 4.12 15.57
C ALA A 260 1.10 5.58 15.32
N ASP A 261 1.60 5.87 14.12
CA ASP A 261 2.09 7.21 13.73
C ASP A 261 0.96 8.23 13.62
N LEU A 262 -0.20 7.82 13.09
CA LEU A 262 -1.39 8.65 12.93
C LEU A 262 -2.32 8.62 14.16
N GLY A 263 -2.08 7.69 15.10
CA GLY A 263 -2.89 7.55 16.30
C GLY A 263 -4.27 6.93 16.05
N ASP A 264 -4.39 6.07 15.04
CA ASP A 264 -5.65 5.45 14.62
C ASP A 264 -6.21 4.47 15.66
N GLY A 265 -5.33 3.82 16.40
CA GLY A 265 -5.70 2.83 17.39
C GLY A 265 -5.17 1.43 17.07
N ILE A 266 -5.71 0.44 17.77
CA ILE A 266 -5.34 -0.97 17.57
C ILE A 266 -6.54 -1.70 16.96
N GLY A 267 -6.43 -2.11 15.72
CA GLY A 267 -7.47 -2.85 15.01
C GLY A 267 -7.68 -4.27 15.54
N PRO A 268 -8.88 -4.85 15.36
CA PRO A 268 -9.30 -6.13 15.95
C PRO A 268 -8.85 -7.34 15.13
N ALA A 269 -7.58 -7.37 14.68
CA ALA A 269 -7.06 -8.37 13.75
C ALA A 269 -7.31 -9.82 14.22
N ARG A 270 -7.12 -10.11 15.51
CA ARG A 270 -7.35 -11.45 16.05
C ARG A 270 -8.83 -11.85 16.06
N ALA A 271 -9.73 -10.90 16.31
CA ALA A 271 -11.17 -11.17 16.28
C ALA A 271 -11.62 -11.51 14.85
N LEU A 272 -11.19 -10.72 13.88
CA LEU A 272 -11.47 -10.94 12.45
C LEU A 272 -10.91 -12.27 11.96
N ALA A 273 -9.67 -12.63 12.35
CA ALA A 273 -9.06 -13.91 12.02
C ALA A 273 -9.86 -15.10 12.60
N ALA A 274 -10.41 -14.96 13.81
CA ALA A 274 -11.22 -16.00 14.43
C ALA A 274 -12.56 -16.23 13.72
N LEU A 275 -13.07 -15.22 12.99
CA LEU A 275 -14.30 -15.27 12.20
C LEU A 275 -14.07 -15.66 10.73
N GLY A 276 -12.83 -15.90 10.32
CA GLY A 276 -12.51 -16.42 8.98
C GLY A 276 -11.84 -15.44 8.02
N ALA A 277 -11.60 -14.20 8.42
CA ALA A 277 -10.77 -13.27 7.67
C ALA A 277 -9.30 -13.73 7.66
N SER A 278 -8.56 -13.41 6.61
CA SER A 278 -7.10 -13.56 6.61
C SER A 278 -6.43 -12.25 6.99
N VAL A 279 -5.41 -12.31 7.85
CA VAL A 279 -4.66 -11.13 8.28
C VAL A 279 -3.35 -11.04 7.54
N THR A 280 -3.01 -9.85 7.05
CA THR A 280 -1.73 -9.53 6.43
C THR A 280 -1.26 -8.14 6.86
N ILE A 281 -0.10 -7.71 6.38
CA ILE A 281 0.53 -6.44 6.75
C ILE A 281 0.79 -5.55 5.53
N GLY A 282 0.81 -4.25 5.76
CA GLY A 282 1.27 -3.22 4.83
C GLY A 282 2.15 -2.18 5.51
N SER A 283 2.94 -1.43 4.74
CA SER A 283 3.73 -0.29 5.24
C SER A 283 3.02 1.05 5.07
N ASP A 284 1.94 1.06 4.32
CA ASP A 284 1.02 2.16 4.06
C ASP A 284 1.74 3.48 3.72
N GLN A 285 1.87 4.43 4.67
CA GLN A 285 2.56 5.71 4.43
C GLN A 285 4.08 5.59 4.30
N ASN A 286 4.65 4.38 4.42
CA ASN A 286 6.09 4.14 4.32
C ASN A 286 6.93 4.95 5.35
N ALA A 287 6.35 5.30 6.49
CA ALA A 287 7.08 5.88 7.62
C ALA A 287 8.11 4.87 8.16
N VAL A 288 7.74 3.59 8.15
CA VAL A 288 8.63 2.45 8.40
C VAL A 288 8.50 1.47 7.23
N ILE A 289 9.63 1.02 6.69
CA ILE A 289 9.68 -0.06 5.68
C ILE A 289 10.47 -1.23 6.29
N ASP A 290 9.77 -2.05 7.09
CA ASP A 290 10.35 -3.21 7.78
C ASP A 290 9.24 -4.24 8.07
N PRO A 291 9.14 -5.34 7.30
CA PRO A 291 8.10 -6.34 7.49
C PRO A 291 8.12 -6.99 8.88
N LEU A 292 9.30 -7.11 9.47
CA LEU A 292 9.45 -7.75 10.77
C LEU A 292 9.02 -6.82 11.92
N LEU A 293 9.20 -5.50 11.75
CA LEU A 293 8.62 -4.51 12.67
C LEU A 293 7.11 -4.43 12.54
N GLU A 294 6.55 -4.49 11.32
CA GLU A 294 5.09 -4.53 11.12
C GLU A 294 4.49 -5.78 11.79
N LEU A 295 5.05 -6.96 11.58
CA LEU A 295 4.60 -8.20 12.23
C LEU A 295 4.69 -8.13 13.76
N ARG A 296 5.76 -7.53 14.26
CA ARG A 296 5.94 -7.30 15.70
C ARG A 296 4.96 -6.28 16.23
N GLY A 297 4.67 -5.22 15.47
CA GLY A 297 3.66 -4.20 15.76
C GLY A 297 2.26 -4.81 15.89
N LEU A 298 1.88 -5.66 14.94
CA LEU A 298 0.62 -6.41 14.94
C LEU A 298 0.46 -7.23 16.22
N GLU A 299 1.44 -8.05 16.58
CA GLU A 299 1.38 -8.87 17.79
C GLU A 299 1.43 -8.02 19.07
N ALA A 300 2.28 -6.95 19.10
CA ALA A 300 2.41 -6.08 20.26
C ALA A 300 1.13 -5.29 20.53
N GLY A 301 0.49 -4.74 19.51
CA GLY A 301 -0.79 -4.05 19.62
C GLY A 301 -1.87 -4.95 20.22
N GLU A 302 -2.04 -6.13 19.66
CA GLU A 302 -3.02 -7.12 20.16
C GLU A 302 -2.71 -7.59 21.60
N ARG A 303 -1.43 -7.73 21.98
CA ARG A 303 -1.06 -8.02 23.39
C ARG A 303 -1.51 -6.93 24.33
N LEU A 304 -1.29 -5.66 23.96
CA LEU A 304 -1.66 -4.51 24.75
C LEU A 304 -3.18 -4.39 24.87
N ALA A 305 -3.92 -4.54 23.77
CA ALA A 305 -5.37 -4.46 23.75
C ALA A 305 -6.03 -5.59 24.58
N ARG A 306 -5.45 -6.80 24.58
CA ARG A 306 -6.02 -7.99 25.24
C ARG A 306 -5.41 -8.33 26.59
N HIS A 307 -4.39 -7.60 27.05
CA HIS A 307 -3.63 -7.91 28.28
C HIS A 307 -3.13 -9.37 28.31
N ARG A 308 -2.71 -9.90 27.15
CA ARG A 308 -2.35 -11.33 27.00
C ARG A 308 -1.18 -11.46 26.03
N ARG A 309 -0.24 -12.39 26.31
CA ARG A 309 0.87 -12.75 25.41
C ARG A 309 0.45 -13.85 24.43
N GLY A 310 1.13 -13.90 23.25
CA GLY A 310 0.95 -14.95 22.26
C GLY A 310 -0.45 -14.91 21.64
N VAL A 311 -0.90 -13.74 21.24
CA VAL A 311 -2.18 -13.57 20.54
C VAL A 311 -2.06 -14.15 19.13
N PHE A 312 -0.95 -13.85 18.44
CA PHE A 312 -0.54 -14.54 17.22
C PHE A 312 0.70 -15.39 17.49
N SER A 313 0.68 -16.63 17.02
CA SER A 313 1.88 -17.48 17.01
C SER A 313 2.90 -16.99 15.97
N PRO A 314 4.18 -17.31 16.12
CA PRO A 314 5.18 -16.99 15.11
C PRO A 314 4.84 -17.51 13.71
N ALA A 315 4.22 -18.69 13.61
CA ALA A 315 3.80 -19.25 12.33
C ALA A 315 2.66 -18.45 11.67
N GLU A 316 1.71 -17.95 12.46
CA GLU A 316 0.66 -17.05 11.96
C GLU A 316 1.26 -15.71 11.49
N LEU A 317 2.24 -15.17 12.23
CA LEU A 317 2.96 -13.95 11.83
C LEU A 317 3.73 -14.16 10.52
N TRP A 318 4.46 -15.28 10.36
CA TRP A 318 5.10 -15.62 9.10
C TRP A 318 4.10 -15.66 7.93
N ARG A 319 2.94 -16.30 8.14
CA ARG A 319 1.90 -16.36 7.12
C ARG A 319 1.34 -14.99 6.77
N ALA A 320 1.09 -14.15 7.78
CA ALA A 320 0.59 -12.79 7.59
C ALA A 320 1.55 -11.95 6.73
N GLY A 321 2.85 -12.01 7.00
CA GLY A 321 3.86 -11.27 6.25
C GLY A 321 4.20 -11.88 4.89
N THR A 322 3.75 -13.10 4.57
CA THR A 322 4.14 -13.83 3.35
C THR A 322 2.94 -14.34 2.58
N VAL A 323 2.54 -15.60 2.76
CA VAL A 323 1.53 -16.30 1.96
C VAL A 323 0.19 -15.57 1.90
N ASP A 324 -0.28 -15.03 3.01
CA ASP A 324 -1.57 -14.34 3.09
C ASP A 324 -1.49 -12.97 2.38
N GLY A 325 -0.37 -12.25 2.51
CA GLY A 325 -0.11 -11.01 1.77
C GLY A 325 -0.02 -11.24 0.25
N TYR A 326 0.74 -12.25 -0.18
CA TYR A 326 0.80 -12.60 -1.60
C TYR A 326 -0.58 -12.91 -2.18
N ARG A 327 -1.42 -13.63 -1.42
CA ARG A 327 -2.79 -13.95 -1.84
C ARG A 327 -3.64 -12.70 -1.97
N ALA A 328 -3.55 -11.76 -1.03
CA ALA A 328 -4.25 -10.48 -1.08
C ALA A 328 -3.88 -9.67 -2.34
N LEU A 329 -2.65 -9.85 -2.83
CA LEU A 329 -2.12 -9.21 -4.04
C LEU A 329 -2.36 -10.00 -5.33
N GLY A 330 -3.05 -11.14 -5.28
CA GLY A 330 -3.33 -11.98 -6.45
C GLY A 330 -2.16 -12.89 -6.87
N TRP A 331 -1.13 -13.02 -6.03
CA TRP A 331 0.02 -13.88 -6.29
C TRP A 331 -0.03 -15.16 -5.44
N ARG A 332 0.68 -16.19 -5.90
CA ARG A 332 0.90 -17.40 -5.11
C ARG A 332 2.30 -17.40 -4.51
N GLY A 333 2.42 -16.90 -3.28
CA GLY A 333 3.67 -16.89 -2.52
C GLY A 333 3.90 -18.17 -1.71
N GLY A 334 5.05 -18.21 -1.03
CA GLY A 334 5.45 -19.29 -0.14
C GLY A 334 6.45 -20.26 -0.78
N ILE A 335 6.97 -21.21 0.03
CA ILE A 335 7.90 -22.23 -0.44
C ILE A 335 7.13 -23.50 -0.77
N SER A 336 6.57 -23.56 -1.97
CA SER A 336 5.81 -24.71 -2.46
C SER A 336 5.89 -24.81 -4.00
N VAL A 337 5.65 -26.00 -4.53
CA VAL A 337 5.62 -26.21 -5.99
C VAL A 337 4.50 -25.37 -6.62
N GLY A 338 4.86 -24.56 -7.62
CA GLY A 338 3.95 -23.65 -8.32
C GLY A 338 3.78 -22.28 -7.67
N ALA A 339 4.42 -22.01 -6.53
CA ALA A 339 4.57 -20.66 -6.01
C ALA A 339 5.65 -19.90 -6.78
N VAL A 340 5.60 -18.55 -6.73
CA VAL A 340 6.70 -17.71 -7.20
C VAL A 340 7.94 -17.96 -6.35
N CYS A 341 9.13 -17.93 -6.99
CA CYS A 341 10.39 -18.18 -6.29
C CYS A 341 10.92 -16.86 -5.71
N ASP A 342 10.22 -16.36 -4.70
CA ASP A 342 10.56 -15.14 -3.97
C ASP A 342 10.95 -15.52 -2.55
N LEU A 343 12.19 -15.22 -2.16
CA LEU A 343 12.80 -15.69 -0.93
C LEU A 343 13.61 -14.57 -0.25
N VAL A 344 13.77 -14.69 1.05
CA VAL A 344 14.68 -13.88 1.85
C VAL A 344 15.61 -14.75 2.66
N GLU A 345 16.88 -14.37 2.73
CA GLU A 345 17.85 -14.97 3.64
C GLU A 345 17.99 -14.08 4.87
N LEU A 346 17.86 -14.68 6.05
CA LEU A 346 17.97 -13.99 7.33
C LEU A 346 19.31 -14.28 8.01
N ASP A 347 19.88 -13.24 8.63
CA ASP A 347 21.04 -13.34 9.48
C ASP A 347 20.66 -13.93 10.85
N GLU A 348 21.15 -15.13 11.14
CA GLU A 348 20.95 -15.80 12.44
C GLU A 348 22.09 -15.51 13.45
N GLU A 349 23.11 -14.77 13.03
CA GLU A 349 24.32 -14.50 13.83
C GLU A 349 24.39 -13.06 14.35
N SER A 350 23.40 -12.22 14.01
CA SER A 350 23.31 -10.85 14.53
C SER A 350 23.01 -10.84 16.03
N MET A 351 23.29 -9.75 16.70
CA MET A 351 22.97 -9.60 18.14
C MET A 351 21.48 -9.75 18.43
N ARG A 352 20.59 -9.53 17.45
CA ARG A 352 19.13 -9.66 17.59
C ARG A 352 18.66 -11.11 17.45
N THR A 353 19.32 -11.87 16.57
CA THR A 353 18.87 -13.20 16.14
C THR A 353 19.68 -14.35 16.76
N LEU A 354 20.85 -14.04 17.32
CA LEU A 354 21.78 -15.04 17.84
C LEU A 354 21.09 -16.00 18.82
N ARG A 355 21.11 -17.31 18.46
CA ARG A 355 20.45 -18.39 19.21
C ARG A 355 18.92 -18.27 19.32
N ALA A 356 18.28 -17.38 18.59
CA ALA A 356 16.82 -17.39 18.48
C ALA A 356 16.40 -18.60 17.62
N PRO A 357 15.33 -19.31 17.99
CA PRO A 357 14.74 -20.34 17.13
C PRO A 357 14.29 -19.70 15.80
N ALA A 358 14.50 -20.38 14.67
CA ALA A 358 14.14 -19.84 13.35
C ALA A 358 12.66 -19.44 13.22
N GLU A 359 11.76 -20.20 13.86
CA GLU A 359 10.34 -19.88 13.92
C GLU A 359 10.04 -18.56 14.66
N ALA A 360 10.91 -18.13 15.59
CA ALA A 360 10.72 -16.91 16.38
C ALA A 360 11.30 -15.64 15.73
N LEU A 361 11.96 -15.76 14.56
CA LEU A 361 12.56 -14.61 13.87
C LEU A 361 11.60 -13.44 13.64
N PRO A 362 10.28 -13.63 13.33
CA PRO A 362 9.34 -12.51 13.23
C PRO A 362 9.23 -11.65 14.49
N LEU A 363 9.60 -12.20 15.65
CA LEU A 363 9.50 -11.49 16.93
C LEU A 363 10.82 -10.82 17.37
N VAL A 364 11.95 -11.14 16.74
CA VAL A 364 13.26 -10.67 17.19
C VAL A 364 14.09 -9.99 16.10
N ALA A 365 13.97 -10.41 14.85
CA ALA A 365 14.70 -9.84 13.73
C ALA A 365 14.10 -8.50 13.26
N THR A 366 14.85 -7.77 12.45
CA THR A 366 14.45 -6.52 11.77
C THR A 366 14.90 -6.56 10.31
N ALA A 367 14.55 -5.57 9.50
CA ALA A 367 15.06 -5.43 8.14
C ALA A 367 16.61 -5.46 8.07
N ALA A 368 17.30 -5.02 9.13
CA ALA A 368 18.77 -5.09 9.20
C ALA A 368 19.34 -6.53 9.26
N ASP A 369 18.49 -7.52 9.48
CA ASP A 369 18.85 -8.94 9.49
C ASP A 369 18.54 -9.63 8.15
N ILE A 370 18.08 -8.90 7.14
CA ILE A 370 17.93 -9.41 5.77
C ILE A 370 19.30 -9.36 5.08
N ARG A 371 19.85 -10.53 4.77
CA ARG A 371 21.15 -10.64 4.05
C ARG A 371 20.97 -10.62 2.54
N THR A 372 19.93 -11.29 2.05
CA THR A 372 19.72 -11.52 0.61
C THR A 372 18.24 -11.53 0.30
N THR A 373 17.87 -10.84 -0.77
CA THR A 373 16.51 -10.86 -1.32
C THR A 373 16.53 -11.48 -2.71
N ILE A 374 15.60 -12.41 -2.98
CA ILE A 374 15.49 -13.15 -4.24
C ILE A 374 14.06 -12.94 -4.75
N VAL A 375 13.92 -12.46 -5.99
CA VAL A 375 12.63 -12.31 -6.69
C VAL A 375 12.64 -13.09 -7.99
N GLY A 376 11.66 -13.96 -8.18
CA GLY A 376 11.57 -14.82 -9.37
C GLY A 376 12.80 -15.70 -9.56
N GLY A 377 13.47 -16.13 -8.47
CA GLY A 377 14.69 -16.93 -8.49
C GLY A 377 15.96 -16.15 -8.85
N ARG A 378 15.92 -14.82 -8.89
CA ARG A 378 17.07 -13.95 -9.16
C ARG A 378 17.44 -13.17 -7.90
N LEU A 379 18.75 -13.12 -7.60
CA LEU A 379 19.29 -12.24 -6.57
C LEU A 379 19.01 -10.78 -6.96
N VAL A 380 18.53 -10.00 -5.99
CA VAL A 380 18.31 -8.57 -6.17
C VAL A 380 19.50 -7.80 -5.61
N ASP A 381 20.02 -6.88 -6.41
CA ASP A 381 21.06 -5.94 -5.96
C ASP A 381 20.41 -4.67 -5.41
N THR A 382 20.54 -4.46 -4.10
CA THR A 382 20.03 -3.27 -3.41
C THR A 382 21.12 -2.24 -3.11
N THR A 383 22.32 -2.43 -3.62
CA THR A 383 23.42 -1.46 -3.45
C THR A 383 23.07 -0.14 -4.11
N GLY A 384 23.44 0.96 -3.44
CA GLY A 384 23.14 2.31 -3.95
C GLY A 384 21.71 2.84 -3.73
N THR A 385 20.80 2.05 -3.16
CA THR A 385 19.41 2.46 -2.88
C THR A 385 19.35 3.76 -2.06
N THR A 386 20.21 3.91 -1.04
CA THR A 386 20.27 5.16 -0.24
C THR A 386 20.58 6.38 -1.10
N GLY A 387 21.53 6.26 -2.04
CA GLY A 387 21.87 7.33 -2.96
C GLY A 387 20.73 7.67 -3.94
N LEU A 388 20.02 6.66 -4.44
CA LEU A 388 18.84 6.84 -5.29
C LEU A 388 17.72 7.58 -4.53
N LEU A 389 17.50 7.19 -3.27
CA LEU A 389 16.48 7.82 -2.45
C LEU A 389 16.82 9.28 -2.12
N ALA A 390 18.07 9.56 -1.73
CA ALA A 390 18.52 10.93 -1.50
C ALA A 390 18.31 11.80 -2.74
N ALA A 391 18.78 11.35 -3.90
CA ALA A 391 18.62 12.09 -5.16
C ALA A 391 17.15 12.30 -5.56
N ALA A 392 16.27 11.32 -5.28
CA ALA A 392 14.85 11.45 -5.57
C ALA A 392 14.16 12.47 -4.65
N LEU A 393 14.49 12.48 -3.36
CA LEU A 393 13.96 13.43 -2.38
C LEU A 393 14.48 14.86 -2.67
N ASP A 394 15.76 15.02 -2.96
CA ASP A 394 16.36 16.31 -3.35
C ASP A 394 15.65 16.89 -4.57
N ALA A 395 15.45 16.09 -5.63
CA ALA A 395 14.75 16.50 -6.84
C ALA A 395 13.29 16.91 -6.59
N LEU A 396 12.62 16.23 -5.66
CA LEU A 396 11.26 16.55 -5.26
C LEU A 396 11.21 17.87 -4.47
N ASP A 397 12.13 18.08 -3.53
CA ASP A 397 12.22 19.30 -2.74
C ASP A 397 12.51 20.52 -3.63
N GLU A 398 13.46 20.41 -4.56
CA GLU A 398 13.72 21.44 -5.57
C GLU A 398 12.50 21.75 -6.45
N ALA A 399 11.69 20.75 -6.78
CA ALA A 399 10.48 20.95 -7.58
C ALA A 399 9.38 21.67 -6.78
N ARG A 400 9.26 21.38 -5.47
CA ARG A 400 8.33 22.07 -4.55
C ARG A 400 8.71 23.54 -4.41
N GLU A 401 9.98 23.86 -4.15
CA GLU A 401 10.46 25.23 -4.03
C GLU A 401 10.14 26.08 -5.26
N ARG A 402 10.31 25.51 -6.46
CA ARG A 402 9.97 26.20 -7.73
C ARG A 402 8.46 26.46 -7.89
N THR A 403 7.62 25.64 -7.27
CA THR A 403 6.15 25.79 -7.32
C THR A 403 5.67 26.85 -6.35
N ASP A 404 6.36 27.01 -5.22
CA ASP A 404 6.05 27.97 -4.16
C ASP A 404 6.62 29.39 -4.43
N GLU A 405 7.56 29.54 -5.37
CA GLU A 405 8.02 30.84 -5.80
C GLU A 405 6.84 31.66 -6.39
N PRO A 406 6.53 32.85 -5.84
CA PRO A 406 5.48 33.70 -6.39
C PRO A 406 5.81 34.00 -7.85
N LYS A 407 4.92 33.66 -8.78
CA LYS A 407 5.05 34.04 -10.21
C LYS A 407 5.28 35.53 -10.26
N ALA A 408 6.55 35.94 -10.50
CA ALA A 408 6.93 37.32 -10.62
C ALA A 408 5.98 37.96 -11.63
N GLN A 409 5.25 38.98 -11.19
CA GLN A 409 4.38 39.80 -12.06
C GLN A 409 5.19 40.24 -13.27
N ILE A 410 4.83 39.71 -14.41
CA ILE A 410 5.26 40.32 -15.68
C ILE A 410 4.56 41.70 -15.72
N SER A 411 5.21 42.68 -15.11
CA SER A 411 4.79 44.04 -15.20
C SER A 411 5.00 44.48 -16.68
N GLY A 412 3.88 44.55 -17.38
CA GLY A 412 3.84 45.11 -18.70
C GLY A 412 4.46 46.50 -18.71
N ARG A 413 5.57 46.67 -19.41
CA ARG A 413 6.04 47.99 -19.85
C ARG A 413 5.01 48.55 -20.81
N PRO A 414 4.46 49.72 -20.59
CA PRO A 414 3.67 50.38 -21.63
C PRO A 414 4.60 50.80 -22.76
N LEU A 415 4.28 50.35 -23.96
CA LEU A 415 4.89 50.87 -25.19
C LEU A 415 4.48 52.36 -25.32
N ARG A 416 5.45 53.21 -25.32
CA ARG A 416 5.32 54.58 -25.84
C ARG A 416 5.58 54.61 -27.36
#